data_6f293b6bccc8c179ed843b86f2696553
#
_entry.id   6f293b6bccc8c179ed843b86f2696553
#
_cell.length_a   1.000
_cell.length_b   1.000
_cell.length_c   1.000
_cell.angle_alpha   90.00
_cell.angle_beta   90.00
_cell.angle_gamma   90.00
#
_symmetry.space_group_name_H-M   'P 1'
#
loop_
_entity.id
_entity.type
_entity.pdbx_description
1 polymer ?
#
loop_
_entity_poly.entity_id
_entity_poly.type
_entity_poly.pdbx_seq_one_letter_code
_entity_poly.pdbx_strand_id
1 'polypeptide(L)' 'MEDETQQLRARIAVLEAELEQQCEAHAAEMKRLKSENYAALEASQTRYQGELAIQHANFGRQIAELKARLKAFDV' A
#
# COMPACT_ATOMS: atom_id res chain seq x y z
N MET A 1 -4.84 53.09 -16.33
CA MET A 1 -5.93 52.12 -16.24
C MET A 1 -5.69 50.85 -17.05
N GLU A 2 -5.28 50.98 -18.33
CA GLU A 2 -4.96 49.81 -19.14
C GLU A 2 -3.79 49.04 -18.56
N ASP A 3 -2.78 49.71 -18.02
CA ASP A 3 -1.61 49.08 -17.42
C ASP A 3 -1.94 48.19 -16.20
N GLU A 4 -2.88 48.65 -15.36
CA GLU A 4 -3.34 47.84 -14.22
C GLU A 4 -4.09 46.60 -14.66
N THR A 5 -4.96 46.74 -15.67
CA THR A 5 -5.70 45.61 -16.23
C THR A 5 -4.78 44.61 -16.84
N GLN A 6 -3.75 45.06 -17.60
CA GLN A 6 -2.76 44.17 -18.17
C GLN A 6 -1.92 43.46 -17.11
N GLN A 7 -1.52 44.17 -16.06
CA GLN A 7 -0.77 43.61 -14.95
C GLN A 7 -1.58 42.53 -14.22
N LEU A 8 -2.87 42.79 -13.98
CA LEU A 8 -3.76 41.84 -13.35
C LEU A 8 -3.98 40.59 -14.21
N ARG A 9 -4.16 40.78 -15.51
CA ARG A 9 -4.29 39.66 -16.45
C ARG A 9 -3.02 38.81 -16.50
N ALA A 10 -1.84 39.45 -16.52
CA ALA A 10 -0.58 38.74 -16.48
C ALA A 10 -0.43 37.95 -15.20
N ARG A 11 -0.83 38.53 -14.07
CA ARG A 11 -0.78 37.87 -12.77
C ARG A 11 -1.73 36.67 -12.72
N ILE A 12 -2.93 36.80 -13.25
CA ILE A 12 -3.89 35.72 -13.36
C ILE A 12 -3.32 34.56 -14.18
N ALA A 13 -2.70 34.87 -15.31
CA ALA A 13 -2.09 33.86 -16.17
C ALA A 13 -0.98 33.10 -15.46
N VAL A 14 -0.13 33.81 -14.69
CA VAL A 14 0.93 33.19 -13.87
C VAL A 14 0.33 32.28 -12.80
N LEU A 15 -0.69 32.74 -12.09
CA LEU A 15 -1.35 31.98 -11.03
C LEU A 15 -2.05 30.74 -11.59
N GLU A 16 -2.69 30.86 -12.75
CA GLU A 16 -3.32 29.71 -13.43
C GLU A 16 -2.27 28.66 -13.81
N ALA A 17 -1.13 29.09 -14.35
CA ALA A 17 -0.04 28.19 -14.69
C ALA A 17 0.54 27.49 -13.44
N GLU A 18 0.71 28.23 -12.35
CA GLU A 18 1.17 27.65 -11.08
C GLU A 18 0.19 26.63 -10.53
N LEU A 19 -1.12 26.94 -10.58
CA LEU A 19 -2.16 25.99 -10.15
C LEU A 19 -2.13 24.71 -10.98
N GLU A 20 -2.01 24.85 -12.30
CA GLU A 20 -1.91 23.69 -13.18
C GLU A 20 -0.71 22.82 -12.86
N GLN A 21 0.46 23.44 -12.61
CA GLN A 21 1.66 22.73 -12.19
C GLN A 21 1.47 22.00 -10.86
N GLN A 22 0.84 22.66 -9.88
CA GLN A 22 0.55 22.05 -8.59
C GLN A 22 -0.40 20.87 -8.73
N CYS A 23 -1.44 21.00 -9.54
CA CYS A 23 -2.38 19.90 -9.79
C CYS A 23 -1.68 18.70 -10.44
N GLU A 24 -0.81 18.93 -11.41
CA GLU A 24 -0.04 17.86 -12.03
C GLU A 24 0.92 17.19 -11.06
N ALA A 25 1.60 17.99 -10.22
CA ALA A 25 2.50 17.47 -9.20
C ALA A 25 1.75 16.63 -8.16
N HIS A 26 0.58 17.09 -7.72
CA HIS A 26 -0.25 16.35 -6.79
C HIS A 26 -0.78 15.05 -7.39
N ALA A 27 -1.19 15.07 -8.64
CA ALA A 27 -1.66 13.87 -9.35
C ALA A 27 -0.55 12.82 -9.45
N ALA A 28 0.68 13.26 -9.79
CA ALA A 28 1.84 12.39 -9.86
C ALA A 28 2.19 11.80 -8.49
N GLU A 29 2.15 12.62 -7.44
CA GLU A 29 2.40 12.20 -6.06
C GLU A 29 1.36 11.19 -5.58
N MET A 30 0.09 11.43 -5.85
CA MET A 30 -0.99 10.50 -5.51
C MET A 30 -0.82 9.15 -6.21
N LYS A 31 -0.43 9.17 -7.47
CA LYS A 31 -0.17 7.95 -8.24
C LYS A 31 1.00 7.15 -7.63
N ARG A 32 2.07 7.86 -7.26
CA ARG A 32 3.24 7.27 -6.61
C ARG A 32 2.87 6.62 -5.28
N LEU A 33 2.13 7.35 -4.44
CA LEU A 33 1.68 6.84 -3.12
C LEU A 33 0.78 5.62 -3.26
N LYS A 34 -0.12 5.62 -4.24
CA LYS A 34 -0.96 4.46 -4.52
C LYS A 34 -0.14 3.24 -4.89
N SER A 35 0.84 3.41 -5.78
CA SER A 35 1.73 2.31 -6.19
C SER A 35 2.51 1.75 -5.00
N GLU A 36 3.08 2.62 -4.17
CA GLU A 36 3.83 2.21 -2.97
C GLU A 36 2.93 1.48 -1.98
N ASN A 37 1.71 1.97 -1.77
CA ASN A 37 0.76 1.34 -0.85
C ASN A 37 0.34 -0.05 -1.35
N TYR A 38 0.09 -0.21 -2.64
CA TYR A 38 -0.23 -1.52 -3.20
C TYR A 38 0.92 -2.50 -3.05
N ALA A 39 2.15 -2.05 -3.32
CA ALA A 39 3.34 -2.89 -3.16
C ALA A 39 3.53 -3.31 -1.70
N ALA A 40 3.33 -2.38 -0.76
CA ALA A 40 3.42 -2.67 0.67
C ALA A 40 2.35 -3.67 1.12
N LEU A 41 1.12 -3.53 0.62
CA LEU A 41 0.03 -4.46 0.92
C LEU A 41 0.31 -5.85 0.37
N GLU A 42 0.80 -5.97 -0.85
CA GLU A 42 1.18 -7.25 -1.44
C GLU A 42 2.29 -7.94 -0.63
N ALA A 43 3.32 -7.19 -0.26
CA ALA A 43 4.41 -7.72 0.56
C ALA A 43 3.90 -8.20 1.91
N SER A 44 2.99 -7.44 2.53
CA SER A 44 2.37 -7.80 3.81
C SER A 44 1.53 -9.07 3.69
N GLN A 45 0.72 -9.19 2.63
CA GLN A 45 -0.09 -10.38 2.38
C GLN A 45 0.77 -11.62 2.16
N THR A 46 1.83 -11.49 1.39
CA THR A 46 2.75 -12.61 1.12
C THR A 46 3.40 -13.09 2.42
N ARG A 47 3.84 -12.16 3.28
CA ARG A 47 4.42 -12.49 4.57
C ARG A 47 3.40 -13.17 5.48
N TYR A 48 2.18 -12.66 5.55
CA TYR A 48 1.09 -13.26 6.31
C TYR A 48 0.77 -14.67 5.88
N GLN A 49 0.65 -14.90 4.58
CA GLN A 49 0.40 -16.22 4.02
C GLN A 49 1.53 -17.18 4.37
N GLY A 50 2.78 -16.72 4.30
CA GLY A 50 3.94 -17.52 4.70
C GLY A 50 3.90 -17.90 6.18
N GLU A 51 3.59 -16.96 7.05
CA GLU A 51 3.47 -17.21 8.50
C GLU A 51 2.34 -18.19 8.81
N LEU A 52 1.19 -18.02 8.16
CA LEU A 52 0.06 -18.92 8.33
C LEU A 52 0.39 -20.34 7.86
N ALA A 53 1.09 -20.48 6.74
CA ALA A 53 1.52 -21.80 6.25
C ALA A 53 2.46 -22.50 7.24
N ILE A 54 3.40 -21.75 7.82
CA ILE A 54 4.32 -22.28 8.84
C ILE A 54 3.56 -22.71 10.09
N GLN A 55 2.65 -21.88 10.58
CA GLN A 55 1.82 -22.22 11.75
C GLN A 55 0.97 -23.45 11.49
N HIS A 56 0.36 -23.52 10.31
CA HIS A 56 -0.48 -24.67 9.93
C HIS A 56 0.34 -25.96 9.89
N ALA A 57 1.54 -25.91 9.33
CA ALA A 57 2.45 -27.06 9.32
C ALA A 57 2.86 -27.49 10.74
N ASN A 58 3.18 -26.53 11.59
CA ASN A 58 3.57 -26.78 12.99
C ASN A 58 2.42 -27.41 13.78
N PHE A 59 1.21 -26.88 13.68
CA PHE A 59 0.05 -27.43 14.35
C PHE A 59 -0.28 -28.85 13.83
N GLY A 60 -0.20 -29.04 12.53
CA GLY A 60 -0.41 -30.36 11.92
C GLY A 60 0.55 -31.40 12.47
N ARG A 61 1.82 -31.05 12.64
CA ARG A 61 2.85 -31.93 13.23
C ARG A 61 2.54 -32.22 14.70
N GLN A 62 2.15 -31.20 15.49
CA GLN A 62 1.79 -31.39 16.88
C GLN A 62 0.58 -32.31 17.04
N ILE A 63 -0.42 -32.14 16.19
CA ILE A 63 -1.60 -33.01 16.19
C ILE A 63 -1.21 -34.45 15.84
N ALA A 64 -0.36 -34.62 14.85
CA ALA A 64 0.12 -35.95 14.47
C ALA A 64 0.89 -36.65 15.61
N GLU A 65 1.74 -35.90 16.32
CA GLU A 65 2.47 -36.41 17.50
C GLU A 65 1.53 -36.82 18.61
N LEU A 66 0.52 -36.00 18.91
CA LEU A 66 -0.49 -36.29 19.93
C LEU A 66 -1.31 -37.52 19.58
N LYS A 67 -1.69 -37.66 18.31
CA LYS A 67 -2.41 -38.83 17.83
C LYS A 67 -1.56 -40.10 17.95
N ALA A 68 -0.28 -40.02 17.67
CA ALA A 68 0.65 -41.14 17.81
C ALA A 68 0.77 -41.57 19.26
N ARG A 69 0.88 -40.60 20.19
CA ARG A 69 0.92 -40.89 21.65
C ARG A 69 -0.37 -41.53 22.12
N LEU A 70 -1.49 -41.03 21.67
CA LEU A 70 -2.79 -41.57 22.01
C LEU A 70 -2.94 -43.03 21.56
N LYS A 71 -2.49 -43.33 20.34
CA LYS A 71 -2.45 -44.70 19.83
C LYS A 71 -1.60 -45.63 20.68
N ALA A 72 -0.49 -45.15 21.18
CA ALA A 72 0.38 -45.95 22.06
C ALA A 72 -0.28 -46.32 23.36
N PHE A 73 -1.23 -45.52 23.85
CA PHE A 73 -1.98 -45.83 25.05
C PHE A 73 -3.14 -46.78 24.83
N ASP A 74 -3.66 -46.89 23.63
CA ASP A 74 -4.81 -47.75 23.28
C ASP A 74 -4.42 -49.23 23.09
N VAL A 75 -3.15 -49.54 23.21
CA VAL A 75 -2.67 -50.91 23.15
C VAL A 75 -2.59 -51.47 24.59
#